data_1655c4c7bb60a71aa3e639d9f0523d29
#
_entry.id   1655c4c7bb60a71aa3e639d9f0523d29
#
_cell.length_a   1.000
_cell.length_b   1.000
_cell.length_c   1.000
_cell.angle_alpha   90.00
_cell.angle_beta   90.00
_cell.angle_gamma   90.00
#
_symmetry.space_group_name_H-M   'P 1'
#
loop_
_entity.id
_entity.type
_entity.pdbx_description
1 polymer ?
#
loop_
_entity_poly.entity_id
_entity_poly.type
_entity_poly.pdbx_seq_one_letter_code
_entity_poly.pdbx_strand_id
1 'polypeptide(L)'
;TSVRGFDYQKQKNTITNFTKNSLVVSTNQSKGKMAHVLLEPNTKLNDSLTYDITAWSLPYAYGLKANATQESLKTVSYKPRKVKIIRTDIGTYGYALPYKSFRDSKFLASILKEGLGVRINTIPIINSGRSWEEGSIFILKGDNIKNEYFPKTLEKLAQKHNRIIYPIRTGYSDKGPDLGAD
;
A
#
# COMPACT_ATOMS: atom_id res chain seq x y z
N THR A 1 9.44 -11.91 -14.56
CA THR A 1 10.90 -12.12 -14.46
C THR A 1 11.19 -12.87 -13.17
N SER A 2 11.90 -14.00 -13.30
CA SER A 2 12.42 -14.74 -12.15
C SER A 2 13.77 -14.17 -11.76
N VAL A 3 14.01 -13.96 -10.48
CA VAL A 3 15.25 -13.38 -9.95
C VAL A 3 15.76 -14.29 -8.83
N ARG A 4 17.01 -14.71 -8.89
CA ARG A 4 17.66 -15.46 -7.83
C ARG A 4 18.34 -14.49 -6.88
N GLY A 5 18.12 -14.65 -5.59
CA GLY A 5 18.73 -13.83 -4.56
C GLY A 5 18.07 -14.01 -3.19
N PHE A 6 18.38 -13.13 -2.27
CA PHE A 6 17.82 -13.18 -0.92
C PHE A 6 16.39 -12.60 -0.92
N ASP A 7 15.41 -13.44 -0.60
CA ASP A 7 14.00 -13.06 -0.46
C ASP A 7 13.75 -12.55 0.96
N TYR A 8 13.35 -11.27 1.09
CA TYR A 8 13.15 -10.64 2.39
C TYR A 8 11.99 -11.23 3.18
N GLN A 9 10.95 -11.73 2.52
CA GLN A 9 9.81 -12.34 3.20
C GLN A 9 10.13 -13.75 3.70
N LYS A 10 10.89 -14.51 2.91
CA LYS A 10 11.28 -15.89 3.24
C LYS A 10 12.58 -15.96 4.05
N GLN A 11 13.32 -14.86 4.15
CA GLN A 11 14.62 -14.72 4.82
C GLN A 11 15.65 -15.77 4.37
N LYS A 12 15.64 -16.11 3.06
CA LYS A 12 16.57 -17.07 2.46
C LYS A 12 16.83 -16.82 0.99
N ASN A 13 17.93 -17.34 0.49
CA ASN A 13 18.20 -17.32 -0.95
C ASN A 13 17.24 -18.24 -1.70
N THR A 14 16.53 -17.70 -2.65
CA THR A 14 15.54 -18.42 -3.47
C THR A 14 15.30 -17.70 -4.80
N ILE A 15 14.54 -18.34 -5.68
CA ILE A 15 14.04 -17.72 -6.90
C ILE A 15 12.71 -17.07 -6.59
N THR A 16 12.60 -15.77 -6.86
CA THR A 16 11.39 -14.99 -6.66
C THR A 16 10.87 -14.44 -7.98
N ASN A 17 9.56 -14.60 -8.22
CA ASN A 17 8.93 -14.09 -9.44
C ASN A 17 8.42 -12.66 -9.24
N PHE A 18 8.82 -11.77 -10.14
CA PHE A 18 8.39 -10.39 -10.16
C PHE A 18 7.61 -10.04 -11.43
N THR A 19 6.68 -9.12 -11.30
CA THR A 19 5.91 -8.57 -12.42
C THR A 19 6.73 -7.53 -13.19
N LYS A 20 6.27 -7.16 -14.38
CA LYS A 20 6.87 -6.07 -15.18
C LYS A 20 6.82 -4.70 -14.49
N ASN A 21 6.00 -4.54 -13.46
CA ASN A 21 5.85 -3.28 -12.72
C ASN A 21 6.69 -3.22 -11.44
N SER A 22 7.60 -4.17 -11.24
CA SER A 22 8.50 -4.17 -10.09
C SER A 22 9.59 -3.11 -10.26
N LEU A 23 9.96 -2.47 -9.16
CA LEU A 23 11.04 -1.48 -9.13
C LEU A 23 12.38 -2.17 -8.90
N VAL A 24 13.38 -1.79 -9.67
CA VAL A 24 14.77 -2.21 -9.46
C VAL A 24 15.56 -1.01 -8.94
N VAL A 25 16.25 -1.19 -7.81
CA VAL A 25 17.16 -0.21 -7.24
C VAL A 25 18.57 -0.75 -7.38
N SER A 26 19.35 -0.18 -8.29
CA SER A 26 20.75 -0.55 -8.48
C SER A 26 21.63 0.14 -7.46
N THR A 27 22.59 -0.59 -6.85
CA THR A 27 23.66 0.00 -6.04
C THR A 27 24.77 0.61 -6.89
N ASN A 28 24.80 0.32 -8.19
CA ASN A 28 25.73 0.94 -9.14
C ASN A 28 25.19 2.29 -9.63
N GLN A 29 25.16 3.26 -8.71
CA GLN A 29 24.71 4.64 -8.95
C GLN A 29 25.39 5.60 -7.97
N SER A 30 25.32 6.89 -8.19
CA SER A 30 25.96 7.91 -7.34
C SER A 30 25.61 7.80 -5.85
N LYS A 31 24.36 7.42 -5.53
CA LYS A 31 23.89 7.16 -4.16
C LYS A 31 23.86 5.67 -3.79
N GLY A 32 24.67 4.85 -4.48
CA GLY A 32 24.66 3.40 -4.33
C GLY A 32 24.97 2.91 -2.92
N LYS A 33 25.91 3.54 -2.20
CA LYS A 33 26.20 3.20 -0.79
C LYS A 33 24.99 3.43 0.11
N MET A 34 24.30 4.55 -0.06
CA MET A 34 23.07 4.85 0.69
C MET A 34 21.97 3.82 0.36
N ALA A 35 21.78 3.50 -0.92
CA ALA A 35 20.81 2.49 -1.33
C ALA A 35 21.14 1.13 -0.73
N HIS A 36 22.41 0.74 -0.70
CA HIS A 36 22.87 -0.50 -0.08
C HIS A 36 22.49 -0.56 1.41
N VAL A 37 22.90 0.45 2.19
CA VAL A 37 22.63 0.51 3.64
C VAL A 37 21.12 0.48 3.95
N LEU A 38 20.32 1.24 3.19
CA LEU A 38 18.87 1.30 3.42
C LEU A 38 18.11 0.03 3.00
N LEU A 39 18.70 -0.78 2.13
CA LEU A 39 18.03 -1.92 1.52
C LEU A 39 18.73 -3.25 1.80
N GLU A 40 19.83 -3.29 2.52
CA GLU A 40 20.55 -4.55 2.79
C GLU A 40 19.71 -5.52 3.64
N PRO A 41 19.70 -6.82 3.30
CA PRO A 41 18.90 -7.79 4.02
C PRO A 41 19.47 -8.16 5.39
N ASN A 42 20.80 -8.14 5.53
CA ASN A 42 21.52 -8.49 6.74
C ASN A 42 22.64 -7.47 6.97
N THR A 43 22.57 -6.76 8.06
CA THR A 43 23.58 -5.81 8.44
C THR A 43 24.70 -6.49 9.20
N LYS A 44 25.92 -6.29 8.75
CA LYS A 44 27.11 -6.72 9.53
C LYS A 44 27.48 -5.58 10.47
N LEU A 45 27.23 -5.77 11.74
CA LEU A 45 27.54 -4.83 12.78
C LEU A 45 28.77 -5.29 13.57
N ASN A 46 29.53 -4.34 14.06
CA ASN A 46 30.59 -4.59 15.00
C ASN A 46 30.04 -4.32 16.41
N ASP A 47 29.93 -5.32 17.24
CA ASP A 47 29.31 -5.27 18.57
C ASP A 47 29.89 -4.17 19.46
N SER A 48 31.18 -3.83 19.28
CA SER A 48 31.85 -2.82 20.09
C SER A 48 31.52 -1.38 19.69
N LEU A 49 30.98 -1.16 18.48
CA LEU A 49 30.69 0.18 17.91
C LEU A 49 29.21 0.46 17.69
N THR A 50 28.36 -0.54 17.93
CA THR A 50 26.93 -0.42 17.68
C THR A 50 26.15 -0.40 18.98
N TYR A 51 25.64 0.80 19.29
CA TYR A 51 24.73 1.02 20.39
C TYR A 51 23.36 1.37 19.83
N ASP A 52 22.33 0.66 20.28
CA ASP A 52 20.91 0.97 20.01
C ASP A 52 20.53 1.05 18.53
N ILE A 53 20.71 -0.05 17.80
CA ILE A 53 20.33 -0.10 16.41
C ILE A 53 18.92 -0.60 16.22
N THR A 54 18.05 0.30 15.78
CA THR A 54 16.73 -0.02 15.27
C THR A 54 16.82 -0.53 13.83
N ALA A 55 15.86 -1.38 13.42
CA ALA A 55 15.80 -1.95 12.08
C ALA A 55 15.67 -0.84 11.02
N TRP A 56 16.70 -0.64 10.22
CA TRP A 56 16.69 0.36 9.14
C TRP A 56 16.44 -0.19 7.74
N SER A 57 16.50 -1.51 7.54
CA SER A 57 16.23 -2.10 6.25
C SER A 57 14.79 -1.82 5.81
N LEU A 58 14.62 -0.93 4.84
CA LEU A 58 13.31 -0.46 4.40
C LEU A 58 12.40 -1.57 3.88
N PRO A 59 12.88 -2.62 3.19
CA PRO A 59 12.03 -3.74 2.81
C PRO A 59 11.33 -4.40 3.99
N TYR A 60 12.01 -4.58 5.12
CA TYR A 60 11.39 -5.13 6.32
C TYR A 60 10.45 -4.11 6.99
N ALA A 61 10.93 -2.87 7.18
CA ALA A 61 10.16 -1.81 7.85
C ALA A 61 8.83 -1.52 7.15
N TYR A 62 8.77 -1.67 5.82
CA TYR A 62 7.57 -1.43 5.02
C TYR A 62 6.86 -2.70 4.54
N GLY A 63 7.28 -3.89 4.97
CA GLY A 63 6.69 -5.16 4.57
C GLY A 63 6.69 -5.38 3.04
N LEU A 64 7.76 -4.96 2.36
CA LEU A 64 7.81 -5.02 0.90
C LEU A 64 8.14 -6.44 0.43
N LYS A 65 7.47 -6.88 -0.66
CA LYS A 65 7.93 -8.04 -1.42
C LYS A 65 9.20 -7.65 -2.18
N ALA A 66 10.35 -8.04 -1.64
CA ALA A 66 11.66 -7.64 -2.17
C ALA A 66 12.61 -8.83 -2.26
N ASN A 67 13.61 -8.68 -3.14
CA ASN A 67 14.72 -9.64 -3.30
C ASN A 67 16.01 -8.85 -3.52
N ALA A 68 17.04 -9.17 -2.78
CA ALA A 68 18.40 -8.65 -3.00
C ALA A 68 19.15 -9.62 -3.90
N THR A 69 19.65 -9.15 -5.05
CA THR A 69 20.31 -9.97 -6.05
C THR A 69 21.58 -9.34 -6.56
N GLN A 70 22.50 -10.18 -7.02
CA GLN A 70 23.70 -9.78 -7.77
C GLN A 70 23.51 -9.98 -9.29
N GLU A 71 22.35 -10.47 -9.71
CA GLU A 71 22.07 -10.66 -11.13
C GLU A 71 21.90 -9.32 -11.84
N SER A 72 22.47 -9.20 -13.02
CA SER A 72 22.23 -8.06 -13.91
C SER A 72 20.83 -8.16 -14.51
N LEU A 73 19.97 -7.21 -14.20
CA LEU A 73 18.60 -7.18 -14.67
C LEU A 73 18.43 -6.17 -15.81
N LYS A 74 17.72 -6.57 -16.87
CA LYS A 74 17.29 -5.63 -17.92
C LYS A 74 16.21 -4.72 -17.36
N THR A 75 16.46 -3.43 -17.33
CA THR A 75 15.56 -2.42 -16.75
C THR A 75 15.28 -1.31 -17.75
N VAL A 76 14.20 -0.57 -17.47
CA VAL A 76 13.87 0.70 -18.13
C VAL A 76 13.82 1.79 -17.09
N SER A 77 14.06 3.02 -17.51
CA SER A 77 14.00 4.18 -16.58
C SER A 77 12.66 4.25 -15.87
N TYR A 78 12.72 4.41 -14.56
CA TYR A 78 11.53 4.59 -13.74
C TYR A 78 10.83 5.92 -14.04
N LYS A 79 9.58 5.84 -14.41
CA LYS A 79 8.69 7.00 -14.55
C LYS A 79 7.57 6.91 -13.52
N PRO A 80 7.47 7.85 -12.55
CA PRO A 80 6.38 7.86 -11.59
C PRO A 80 5.03 7.87 -12.31
N ARG A 81 4.16 6.92 -12.00
CA ARG A 81 2.78 6.94 -12.51
C ARG A 81 1.98 7.97 -11.73
N LYS A 82 1.35 8.89 -12.45
CA LYS A 82 0.24 9.68 -11.88
C LYS A 82 -0.94 8.74 -11.72
N VAL A 83 -1.46 8.64 -10.50
CA VAL A 83 -2.66 7.83 -10.25
C VAL A 83 -3.84 8.54 -10.90
N LYS A 84 -4.51 7.85 -11.82
CA LYS A 84 -5.77 8.33 -12.41
C LYS A 84 -6.85 8.11 -11.36
N ILE A 85 -7.41 9.20 -10.86
CA ILE A 85 -8.47 9.14 -9.86
C ILE A 85 -9.73 8.65 -10.54
N ILE A 86 -10.36 7.65 -9.93
CA ILE A 86 -11.69 7.21 -10.34
C ILE A 86 -12.64 8.27 -9.81
N ARG A 87 -13.39 8.93 -10.72
CA ARG A 87 -14.39 9.92 -10.33
C ARG A 87 -15.42 9.30 -9.39
N THR A 88 -15.81 10.07 -8.41
CA THR A 88 -16.89 9.71 -7.49
C THR A 88 -18.21 9.73 -8.25
N ASP A 89 -18.75 8.58 -8.61
CA ASP A 89 -20.05 8.49 -9.29
C ASP A 89 -21.19 8.87 -8.35
N ILE A 90 -22.13 9.66 -8.89
CA ILE A 90 -23.42 9.92 -8.24
C ILE A 90 -24.17 8.57 -8.13
N GLY A 91 -24.57 8.18 -6.91
CA GLY A 91 -25.30 6.93 -6.67
C GLY A 91 -24.47 5.78 -6.07
N THR A 92 -23.25 6.02 -5.62
CA THR A 92 -22.47 5.03 -4.88
C THR A 92 -23.00 4.86 -3.45
N TYR A 93 -22.95 3.63 -2.95
CA TYR A 93 -23.20 3.30 -1.54
C TYR A 93 -22.07 3.84 -0.65
N GLY A 94 -20.85 3.85 -1.18
CA GLY A 94 -19.64 4.33 -0.51
C GLY A 94 -18.40 4.17 -1.34
N TYR A 95 -17.27 4.24 -0.68
CA TYR A 95 -15.94 4.11 -1.28
C TYR A 95 -15.09 3.18 -0.44
N ALA A 96 -14.16 2.48 -1.09
CA ALA A 96 -13.21 1.61 -0.40
C ALA A 96 -11.80 1.77 -0.98
N LEU A 97 -10.81 1.43 -0.16
CA LEU A 97 -9.42 1.29 -0.57
C LEU A 97 -8.71 0.23 0.27
N PRO A 98 -7.77 -0.53 -0.30
CA PRO A 98 -6.93 -1.41 0.48
C PRO A 98 -5.97 -0.61 1.36
N TYR A 99 -5.77 -1.03 2.62
CA TYR A 99 -4.81 -0.43 3.54
C TYR A 99 -3.52 -1.27 3.54
N LYS A 100 -2.50 -0.83 2.79
CA LYS A 100 -1.28 -1.63 2.57
C LYS A 100 0.03 -0.86 2.72
N SER A 101 -0.04 0.46 2.93
CA SER A 101 1.16 1.29 2.90
C SER A 101 1.08 2.48 3.85
N PHE A 102 2.24 3.03 4.20
CA PHE A 102 2.32 4.26 4.98
C PHE A 102 1.56 5.45 4.34
N ARG A 103 1.42 5.46 3.01
CA ARG A 103 0.59 6.47 2.34
C ARG A 103 -0.89 6.31 2.68
N ASP A 104 -1.34 5.08 2.91
CA ASP A 104 -2.73 4.81 3.32
C ASP A 104 -2.97 5.32 4.73
N SER A 105 -1.99 5.21 5.65
CA SER A 105 -2.07 5.79 6.99
C SER A 105 -2.18 7.32 6.93
N LYS A 106 -1.38 7.98 6.11
CA LYS A 106 -1.47 9.44 5.90
C LYS A 106 -2.82 9.86 5.31
N PHE A 107 -3.33 9.08 4.38
CA PHE A 107 -4.64 9.32 3.78
C PHE A 107 -5.76 9.13 4.81
N LEU A 108 -5.75 8.03 5.56
CA LEU A 108 -6.69 7.76 6.65
C LEU A 108 -6.68 8.90 7.69
N ALA A 109 -5.51 9.31 8.15
CA ALA A 109 -5.40 10.42 9.10
C ALA A 109 -6.02 11.72 8.55
N SER A 110 -5.87 11.98 7.25
CA SER A 110 -6.49 13.15 6.62
C SER A 110 -8.01 13.01 6.52
N ILE A 111 -8.54 11.81 6.24
CA ILE A 111 -9.99 11.52 6.23
C ILE A 111 -10.57 11.78 7.62
N LEU A 112 -9.96 11.22 8.65
CA LEU A 112 -10.40 11.37 10.05
C LEU A 112 -10.33 12.84 10.51
N LYS A 113 -9.32 13.59 10.08
CA LYS A 113 -9.19 15.02 10.38
C LYS A 113 -10.32 15.87 9.78
N GLU A 114 -10.86 15.47 8.64
CA GLU A 114 -12.02 16.10 8.01
C GLU A 114 -13.35 15.63 8.64
N GLY A 115 -13.28 14.81 9.69
CA GLY A 115 -14.46 14.31 10.41
C GLY A 115 -15.28 13.28 9.64
N LEU A 116 -14.67 12.62 8.64
CA LEU A 116 -15.35 11.57 7.88
C LEU A 116 -15.34 10.24 8.65
N GLY A 117 -16.52 9.60 8.71
CA GLY A 117 -16.71 8.26 9.27
C GLY A 117 -16.05 7.20 8.38
N VAL A 118 -15.35 6.28 9.02
CA VAL A 118 -14.59 5.21 8.36
C VAL A 118 -14.87 3.89 9.04
N ARG A 119 -15.09 2.82 8.25
CA ARG A 119 -15.14 1.43 8.72
C ARG A 119 -13.93 0.67 8.23
N ILE A 120 -13.54 -0.37 8.95
CA ILE A 120 -12.46 -1.29 8.59
C ILE A 120 -12.99 -2.71 8.72
N ASN A 121 -12.79 -3.55 7.69
CA ASN A 121 -13.17 -4.96 7.80
C ASN A 121 -12.13 -5.73 8.61
N THR A 122 -12.62 -6.62 9.48
CA THR A 122 -11.82 -7.51 10.33
C THR A 122 -11.60 -8.90 9.72
N ILE A 123 -12.31 -9.19 8.66
CA ILE A 123 -12.16 -10.40 7.85
C ILE A 123 -12.23 -10.04 6.37
N PRO A 124 -11.64 -10.84 5.46
CA PRO A 124 -11.76 -10.59 4.03
C PRO A 124 -13.22 -10.64 3.56
N ILE A 125 -13.60 -9.71 2.68
CA ILE A 125 -14.92 -9.68 2.05
C ILE A 125 -14.78 -9.60 0.52
N ILE A 126 -15.81 -10.08 -0.18
CA ILE A 126 -15.97 -9.85 -1.61
C ILE A 126 -17.22 -9.00 -1.81
N ASN A 127 -17.07 -7.89 -2.53
CA ASN A 127 -18.19 -7.00 -2.84
C ASN A 127 -18.11 -6.59 -4.31
N SER A 128 -19.17 -6.82 -5.04
CA SER A 128 -19.27 -6.55 -6.48
C SER A 128 -18.12 -7.18 -7.27
N GLY A 129 -17.80 -8.45 -6.98
CA GLY A 129 -16.74 -9.23 -7.61
C GLY A 129 -15.31 -8.80 -7.23
N ARG A 130 -15.14 -7.85 -6.31
CA ARG A 130 -13.83 -7.40 -5.85
C ARG A 130 -13.53 -7.89 -4.44
N SER A 131 -12.36 -8.49 -4.27
CA SER A 131 -11.86 -8.91 -2.96
C SER A 131 -11.23 -7.73 -2.19
N TRP A 132 -11.56 -7.63 -0.92
CA TRP A 132 -11.05 -6.69 0.05
C TRP A 132 -10.44 -7.47 1.21
N GLU A 133 -9.13 -7.40 1.30
CA GLU A 133 -8.38 -8.03 2.38
C GLU A 133 -8.75 -7.40 3.73
N GLU A 134 -8.52 -8.15 4.81
CA GLU A 134 -8.61 -7.63 6.18
C GLU A 134 -7.86 -6.29 6.32
N GLY A 135 -8.44 -5.35 7.07
CA GLY A 135 -7.90 -4.01 7.26
C GLY A 135 -8.21 -3.04 6.12
N SER A 136 -8.96 -3.43 5.08
CA SER A 136 -9.37 -2.49 4.04
C SER A 136 -10.31 -1.43 4.61
N ILE A 137 -10.18 -0.20 4.08
CA ILE A 137 -10.91 0.97 4.56
C ILE A 137 -12.16 1.17 3.71
N PHE A 138 -13.29 1.42 4.38
CA PHE A 138 -14.58 1.74 3.78
C PHE A 138 -15.07 3.09 4.30
N ILE A 139 -15.54 3.95 3.41
CA ILE A 139 -16.10 5.26 3.71
C ILE A 139 -17.50 5.26 3.13
N LEU A 140 -18.49 4.94 3.98
CA LEU A 140 -19.87 4.75 3.54
C LEU A 140 -20.64 6.07 3.55
N LYS A 141 -21.55 6.23 2.60
CA LYS A 141 -22.40 7.41 2.48
C LYS A 141 -23.31 7.57 3.72
N GLY A 142 -23.84 6.46 4.24
CA GLY A 142 -24.67 6.45 5.45
C GLY A 142 -23.95 7.01 6.66
N ASP A 143 -22.69 6.65 6.87
CA ASP A 143 -21.87 7.13 8.01
C ASP A 143 -21.51 8.63 7.87
N ASN A 144 -21.61 9.17 6.65
CA ASN A 144 -21.19 10.53 6.31
C ASN A 144 -22.37 11.42 5.84
N ILE A 145 -23.59 11.06 6.17
CA ILE A 145 -24.81 11.74 5.69
C ILE A 145 -24.87 13.23 6.14
N LYS A 146 -24.25 13.57 7.28
CA LYS A 146 -24.17 14.94 7.77
C LYS A 146 -23.17 15.81 7.02
N ASN A 147 -22.32 15.22 6.20
CA ASN A 147 -21.32 15.92 5.39
C ASN A 147 -21.72 15.85 3.90
N GLU A 148 -22.54 16.80 3.47
CA GLU A 148 -23.06 16.88 2.11
C GLU A 148 -21.96 16.89 1.02
N TYR A 149 -20.77 17.40 1.36
CA TYR A 149 -19.65 17.54 0.42
C TYR A 149 -18.63 16.41 0.56
N PHE A 150 -18.91 15.36 1.36
CA PHE A 150 -17.93 14.32 1.62
C PHE A 150 -17.34 13.67 0.34
N PRO A 151 -18.08 13.42 -0.76
CA PRO A 151 -17.50 12.84 -1.96
C PRO A 151 -16.42 13.74 -2.59
N LYS A 152 -16.67 15.05 -2.65
CA LYS A 152 -15.70 16.03 -3.16
C LYS A 152 -14.49 16.18 -2.24
N THR A 153 -14.71 16.15 -0.92
CA THR A 153 -13.64 16.17 0.09
C THR A 153 -12.77 14.94 -0.05
N LEU A 154 -13.38 13.75 -0.13
CA LEU A 154 -12.67 12.49 -0.32
C LEU A 154 -11.86 12.47 -1.62
N GLU A 155 -12.41 12.98 -2.71
CA GLU A 155 -11.70 13.11 -3.99
C GLU A 155 -10.47 14.01 -3.88
N LYS A 156 -10.61 15.19 -3.27
CA LYS A 156 -9.48 16.11 -3.03
C LYS A 156 -8.38 15.45 -2.19
N LEU A 157 -8.76 14.74 -1.12
CA LEU A 157 -7.81 14.02 -0.28
C LEU A 157 -7.12 12.88 -1.05
N ALA A 158 -7.87 12.12 -1.85
CA ALA A 158 -7.31 11.06 -2.69
C ALA A 158 -6.30 11.62 -3.69
N GLN A 159 -6.58 12.78 -4.29
CA GLN A 159 -5.64 13.50 -5.16
C GLN A 159 -4.39 13.91 -4.40
N LYS A 160 -4.55 14.59 -3.27
CA LYS A 160 -3.44 15.09 -2.43
C LYS A 160 -2.48 13.97 -2.03
N HIS A 161 -3.03 12.81 -1.65
CA HIS A 161 -2.24 11.66 -1.18
C HIS A 161 -1.88 10.66 -2.30
N ASN A 162 -2.29 10.95 -3.56
CA ASN A 162 -2.09 10.07 -4.70
C ASN A 162 -2.62 8.65 -4.44
N ARG A 163 -3.86 8.57 -3.93
CA ARG A 163 -4.54 7.29 -3.61
C ARG A 163 -5.70 7.02 -4.56
N ILE A 164 -5.89 5.74 -4.86
CA ILE A 164 -7.07 5.30 -5.62
C ILE A 164 -8.13 4.89 -4.61
N ILE A 165 -9.30 5.49 -4.73
CA ILE A 165 -10.52 5.07 -4.06
C ILE A 165 -11.43 4.37 -5.07
N TYR A 166 -12.10 3.33 -4.63
CA TYR A 166 -12.96 2.50 -5.48
C TYR A 166 -14.41 2.67 -5.05
N PRO A 167 -15.33 2.96 -5.98
CA PRO A 167 -16.73 3.07 -5.65
C PRO A 167 -17.30 1.72 -5.23
N ILE A 168 -18.10 1.73 -4.16
CA ILE A 168 -18.92 0.62 -3.68
C ILE A 168 -20.36 0.94 -4.06
N ARG A 169 -21.02 0.07 -4.78
CA ARG A 169 -22.38 0.29 -5.30
C ARG A 169 -23.48 -0.22 -4.41
N THR A 170 -23.17 -1.23 -3.59
CA THR A 170 -24.13 -1.88 -2.68
C THR A 170 -23.47 -2.21 -1.35
N GLY A 171 -24.25 -2.19 -0.27
CA GLY A 171 -23.82 -2.66 1.03
C GLY A 171 -23.80 -4.18 1.18
N TYR A 172 -24.45 -4.91 0.26
CA TYR A 172 -24.44 -6.38 0.26
C TYR A 172 -23.12 -6.92 -0.26
N SER A 173 -22.57 -7.87 0.47
CA SER A 173 -21.34 -8.56 0.09
C SER A 173 -21.64 -9.86 -0.63
N ASP A 174 -20.87 -10.16 -1.69
CA ASP A 174 -20.97 -11.46 -2.39
C ASP A 174 -20.45 -12.59 -1.48
N LYS A 175 -19.51 -12.26 -0.58
CA LYS A 175 -18.96 -13.16 0.43
C LYS A 175 -18.45 -12.37 1.63
N GLY A 176 -18.74 -12.87 2.84
CA GLY A 176 -18.42 -12.20 4.11
C GLY A 176 -19.58 -11.34 4.61
N PRO A 177 -19.40 -10.59 5.69
CA PRO A 177 -20.44 -9.73 6.26
C PRO A 177 -20.78 -8.57 5.32
N ASP A 178 -22.01 -8.13 5.39
CA ASP A 178 -22.49 -6.95 4.69
C ASP A 178 -21.90 -5.66 5.28
N LEU A 179 -21.68 -4.65 4.43
CA LEU A 179 -21.06 -3.39 4.84
C LEU A 179 -21.97 -2.51 5.70
N GLY A 180 -23.24 -2.76 5.74
CA GLY A 180 -24.25 -2.04 6.54
C GLY A 180 -24.68 -2.79 7.80
N ALA A 181 -24.16 -4.00 8.04
CA ALA A 181 -24.42 -4.72 9.28
C ALA A 181 -23.62 -4.10 10.42
N ASP A 182 -24.29 -3.80 11.53
CA ASP A 182 -23.67 -3.38 12.80
C ASP A 182 -23.17 -4.60 13.59
#